data_2132a1cfd179305ec940c2b0a370dd01
#
_entry.id   2132a1cfd179305ec940c2b0a370dd01
#
_cell.length_a   1.000
_cell.length_b   1.000
_cell.length_c   1.000
_cell.angle_alpha   90.00
_cell.angle_beta   90.00
_cell.angle_gamma   90.00
#
_symmetry.space_group_name_H-M   'P 1'
#
loop_
_entity.id
_entity.type
_entity.pdbx_description
1 polymer ?
#
loop_
_entity_poly.entity_id
_entity_poly.type
_entity_poly.pdbx_seq_one_letter_code
_entity_poly.pdbx_strand_id
1 'polypeptide(L)'
;MLFNCSAFVFAQENEKIIEQKAFQFFNNKQYSEALPLFSQLLSLYPKDERYNLYYAACLIETNQQVENSIKYLQYADSKSNDPLIKYYLGRAYHLTYQFDKAEENYSMFKQLAPSKLIKQFDVDKLIEMCNNGKELIKYISELTVVDNRRIKSENYFYSYDLKEFDGKLIIKPKELKSSIDKKEEPPNTVIFLPNNSNIVYYGSYGNTKANGRDIYRIERLPDGKWGKPENLGSVINTKYDEDYPFLHSDGKTLYFSSKGHNSMGGYDIFKSVYDSSSNSWTKPVNLDFPTNTPYDDYLYIVDKDNFYAYFTSNRETRDNNITVYKIIVDKNPIPREYKDIEEIKNIARLEVSPLAVIKKAEESRKSAKEEEKQQELLANPVVAEKAVLTPYTFKPIAYNPNLTSQEVANNLKADN
;
A
#
# COMPACT_ATOMS: atom_id res chain seq x y z
N MET A 1 -11.29 48.41 -39.76
CA MET A 1 -11.41 48.27 -38.28
C MET A 1 -12.39 47.22 -37.80
N LEU A 2 -12.99 46.38 -38.67
CA LEU A 2 -14.02 45.37 -38.31
C LEU A 2 -13.47 43.93 -38.19
N PHE A 3 -12.21 43.67 -38.57
CA PHE A 3 -11.63 42.30 -38.51
C PHE A 3 -11.10 41.88 -37.14
N ASN A 4 -10.88 42.82 -36.19
CA ASN A 4 -10.35 42.51 -34.86
C ASN A 4 -11.45 42.11 -33.84
N CYS A 5 -12.71 42.49 -34.06
CA CYS A 5 -13.78 42.17 -33.13
C CYS A 5 -14.23 40.69 -33.21
N SER A 6 -14.29 40.09 -34.39
CA SER A 6 -14.74 38.71 -34.57
C SER A 6 -13.71 37.69 -33.99
N ALA A 7 -12.43 37.92 -34.21
CA ALA A 7 -11.36 37.07 -33.66
C ALA A 7 -11.32 37.12 -32.11
N PHE A 8 -11.59 38.27 -31.52
CA PHE A 8 -11.64 38.46 -30.08
C PHE A 8 -12.88 37.76 -29.45
N VAL A 9 -14.03 37.82 -30.12
CA VAL A 9 -15.25 37.14 -29.69
C VAL A 9 -15.09 35.61 -29.75
N PHE A 10 -14.50 35.09 -30.84
CA PHE A 10 -14.21 33.65 -30.96
C PHE A 10 -13.17 33.17 -29.93
N ALA A 11 -12.19 33.99 -29.56
CA ALA A 11 -11.22 33.66 -28.52
C ALA A 11 -11.85 33.59 -27.13
N GLN A 12 -12.74 34.53 -26.79
CA GLN A 12 -13.50 34.53 -25.52
C GLN A 12 -14.51 33.40 -25.44
N GLU A 13 -15.20 33.04 -26.55
CA GLU A 13 -16.11 31.86 -26.53
C GLU A 13 -15.33 30.57 -26.32
N ASN A 14 -14.17 30.38 -26.95
CA ASN A 14 -13.32 29.23 -26.74
C ASN A 14 -12.79 29.13 -25.28
N GLU A 15 -12.39 30.26 -24.69
CA GLU A 15 -11.94 30.35 -23.32
C GLU A 15 -13.03 29.91 -22.33
N LYS A 16 -14.26 30.45 -22.48
CA LYS A 16 -15.40 30.08 -21.63
C LYS A 16 -15.74 28.58 -21.71
N ILE A 17 -15.59 28.00 -22.90
CA ILE A 17 -15.78 26.56 -23.10
C ILE A 17 -14.69 25.75 -22.37
N ILE A 18 -13.43 26.20 -22.43
CA ILE A 18 -12.29 25.56 -21.72
C ILE A 18 -12.52 25.64 -20.21
N GLU A 19 -12.90 26.81 -19.70
CA GLU A 19 -13.19 27.00 -18.27
C GLU A 19 -14.31 26.06 -17.81
N GLN A 20 -15.44 26.04 -18.52
CA GLN A 20 -16.55 25.15 -18.19
C GLN A 20 -16.14 23.67 -18.15
N LYS A 21 -15.37 23.22 -19.17
CA LYS A 21 -14.87 21.85 -19.21
C LYS A 21 -13.90 21.55 -18.06
N ALA A 22 -12.99 22.47 -17.75
CA ALA A 22 -12.04 22.31 -16.66
C ALA A 22 -12.75 22.09 -15.31
N PHE A 23 -13.73 22.95 -15.00
CA PHE A 23 -14.55 22.79 -13.79
C PHE A 23 -15.44 21.56 -13.82
N GLN A 24 -15.98 21.17 -14.97
CA GLN A 24 -16.77 19.95 -15.11
C GLN A 24 -15.91 18.71 -14.79
N PHE A 25 -14.72 18.60 -15.39
CA PHE A 25 -13.80 17.50 -15.09
C PHE A 25 -13.39 17.50 -13.62
N PHE A 26 -13.03 18.64 -13.06
CA PHE A 26 -12.66 18.76 -11.66
C PHE A 26 -13.77 18.29 -10.72
N ASN A 27 -15.00 18.76 -10.92
CA ASN A 27 -16.15 18.40 -10.11
C ASN A 27 -16.50 16.91 -10.22
N ASN A 28 -16.19 16.28 -11.36
CA ASN A 28 -16.33 14.85 -11.58
C ASN A 28 -15.11 14.04 -11.08
N LYS A 29 -14.14 14.68 -10.40
CA LYS A 29 -12.87 14.08 -9.92
C LYS A 29 -11.99 13.53 -11.04
N GLN A 30 -12.18 14.00 -12.26
CA GLN A 30 -11.36 13.69 -13.43
C GLN A 30 -10.18 14.67 -13.50
N TYR A 31 -9.29 14.59 -12.50
CA TYR A 31 -8.24 15.59 -12.31
C TYR A 31 -7.17 15.55 -13.39
N SER A 32 -6.88 14.38 -13.95
CA SER A 32 -5.94 14.23 -15.06
C SER A 32 -6.41 14.94 -16.33
N GLU A 33 -7.72 14.96 -16.58
CA GLU A 33 -8.35 15.67 -17.71
C GLU A 33 -8.52 17.16 -17.41
N ALA A 34 -8.74 17.54 -16.15
CA ALA A 34 -8.84 18.94 -15.73
C ALA A 34 -7.49 19.66 -15.77
N LEU A 35 -6.41 18.98 -15.39
CA LEU A 35 -5.06 19.56 -15.23
C LEU A 35 -4.55 20.32 -16.47
N PRO A 36 -4.55 19.76 -17.69
CA PRO A 36 -4.10 20.50 -18.88
C PRO A 36 -4.97 21.72 -19.19
N LEU A 37 -6.27 21.67 -18.89
CA LEU A 37 -7.17 22.80 -19.13
C LEU A 37 -6.90 23.94 -18.14
N PHE A 38 -6.75 23.64 -16.84
CA PHE A 38 -6.33 24.66 -15.87
C PHE A 38 -4.92 25.18 -16.13
N SER A 39 -4.00 24.36 -16.63
CA SER A 39 -2.67 24.82 -17.07
C SER A 39 -2.78 25.84 -18.21
N GLN A 40 -3.65 25.59 -19.18
CA GLN A 40 -3.92 26.53 -20.29
C GLN A 40 -4.52 27.85 -19.78
N LEU A 41 -5.56 27.77 -18.94
CA LEU A 41 -6.21 28.94 -18.34
C LEU A 41 -5.23 29.76 -17.52
N LEU A 42 -4.41 29.11 -16.69
CA LEU A 42 -3.39 29.76 -15.88
C LEU A 42 -2.30 30.43 -16.72
N SER A 43 -1.94 29.87 -17.90
CA SER A 43 -0.99 30.48 -18.81
C SER A 43 -1.51 31.79 -19.41
N LEU A 44 -2.83 31.88 -19.64
CA LEU A 44 -3.49 33.08 -20.15
C LEU A 44 -3.73 34.12 -19.03
N TYR A 45 -4.07 33.62 -17.82
CA TYR A 45 -4.43 34.43 -16.65
C TYR A 45 -3.62 34.06 -15.42
N PRO A 46 -2.30 34.32 -15.41
CA PRO A 46 -1.42 33.87 -14.33
C PRO A 46 -1.72 34.51 -12.96
N LYS A 47 -2.51 35.59 -12.94
CA LYS A 47 -2.94 36.30 -11.72
C LYS A 47 -4.36 35.97 -11.27
N ASP A 48 -5.06 35.06 -11.94
CA ASP A 48 -6.38 34.58 -11.47
C ASP A 48 -6.18 33.61 -10.30
N GLU A 49 -6.73 33.94 -9.14
CA GLU A 49 -6.57 33.16 -7.92
C GLU A 49 -7.30 31.81 -7.99
N ARG A 50 -8.41 31.72 -8.72
CA ARG A 50 -9.17 30.46 -8.90
C ARG A 50 -8.38 29.49 -9.77
N TYR A 51 -7.80 29.97 -10.88
CA TYR A 51 -7.01 29.11 -11.75
C TYR A 51 -5.74 28.63 -11.05
N ASN A 52 -5.11 29.46 -10.20
CA ASN A 52 -4.00 29.03 -9.36
C ASN A 52 -4.44 27.94 -8.37
N LEU A 53 -5.60 28.10 -7.68
CA LEU A 53 -6.14 27.11 -6.76
C LEU A 53 -6.41 25.78 -7.47
N TYR A 54 -7.20 25.79 -8.55
CA TYR A 54 -7.66 24.54 -9.17
C TYR A 54 -6.55 23.83 -9.96
N TYR A 55 -5.60 24.58 -10.54
CA TYR A 55 -4.38 24.01 -11.11
C TYR A 55 -3.56 23.27 -10.05
N ALA A 56 -3.30 23.91 -8.92
CA ALA A 56 -2.57 23.31 -7.81
C ALA A 56 -3.32 22.10 -7.22
N ALA A 57 -4.62 22.20 -7.06
CA ALA A 57 -5.45 21.08 -6.63
C ALA A 57 -5.31 19.88 -7.58
N CYS A 58 -5.36 20.10 -8.90
CA CYS A 58 -5.15 19.02 -9.87
C CYS A 58 -3.74 18.41 -9.75
N LEU A 59 -2.68 19.22 -9.52
CA LEU A 59 -1.33 18.70 -9.30
C LEU A 59 -1.27 17.77 -8.09
N ILE A 60 -1.95 18.14 -6.99
CA ILE A 60 -2.00 17.35 -5.76
C ILE A 60 -2.77 16.04 -5.99
N GLU A 61 -3.97 16.12 -6.55
CA GLU A 61 -4.85 14.96 -6.74
C GLU A 61 -4.33 13.98 -7.81
N THR A 62 -3.47 14.42 -8.73
CA THR A 62 -2.78 13.57 -9.71
C THR A 62 -1.38 13.15 -9.26
N ASN A 63 -0.97 13.51 -8.05
CA ASN A 63 0.37 13.29 -7.52
C ASN A 63 1.49 13.79 -8.46
N GLN A 64 1.24 14.92 -9.12
CA GLN A 64 2.18 15.56 -10.04
C GLN A 64 2.75 16.84 -9.42
N GLN A 65 4.06 16.88 -9.23
CA GLN A 65 4.75 18.08 -8.75
C GLN A 65 4.09 18.72 -7.49
N VAL A 66 3.70 17.88 -6.53
CA VAL A 66 2.97 18.29 -5.32
C VAL A 66 3.65 19.47 -4.63
N GLU A 67 4.97 19.44 -4.50
CA GLU A 67 5.72 20.53 -3.88
C GLU A 67 5.57 21.87 -4.66
N ASN A 68 5.56 21.81 -5.99
CA ASN A 68 5.33 23.00 -6.80
C ASN A 68 3.92 23.58 -6.66
N SER A 69 2.93 22.78 -6.25
CA SER A 69 1.57 23.26 -6.03
C SER A 69 1.50 24.31 -4.91
N ILE A 70 2.40 24.25 -3.94
CA ILE A 70 2.43 25.14 -2.78
C ILE A 70 2.53 26.61 -3.21
N LYS A 71 3.38 26.93 -4.19
CA LYS A 71 3.54 28.34 -4.65
C LYS A 71 2.26 28.90 -5.29
N TYR A 72 1.52 28.08 -6.02
CA TYR A 72 0.26 28.51 -6.64
C TYR A 72 -0.83 28.71 -5.57
N LEU A 73 -0.89 27.81 -4.58
CA LEU A 73 -1.81 27.94 -3.45
C LEU A 73 -1.48 29.16 -2.57
N GLN A 74 -0.20 29.41 -2.30
CA GLN A 74 0.21 30.60 -1.54
C GLN A 74 -0.15 31.89 -2.30
N TYR A 75 -0.01 31.90 -3.63
CA TYR A 75 -0.47 33.02 -4.44
C TYR A 75 -1.98 33.19 -4.32
N ALA A 76 -2.78 32.13 -4.48
CA ALA A 76 -4.22 32.18 -4.34
C ALA A 76 -4.64 32.65 -2.93
N ASP A 77 -3.99 32.17 -1.87
CA ASP A 77 -4.20 32.53 -0.47
C ASP A 77 -3.98 34.04 -0.21
N SER A 78 -3.03 34.65 -0.94
CA SER A 78 -2.78 36.10 -0.83
C SER A 78 -3.86 36.96 -1.50
N LYS A 79 -4.78 36.38 -2.27
CA LYS A 79 -5.78 37.07 -3.10
C LYS A 79 -7.22 36.71 -2.77
N SER A 80 -7.44 35.58 -2.15
CA SER A 80 -8.78 35.04 -1.90
C SER A 80 -8.89 34.46 -0.49
N ASN A 81 -10.10 34.53 0.09
CA ASN A 81 -10.45 33.89 1.36
C ASN A 81 -11.18 32.55 1.15
N ASP A 82 -11.09 31.93 -0.03
CA ASP A 82 -11.71 30.63 -0.27
C ASP A 82 -11.11 29.57 0.68
N PRO A 83 -11.92 28.95 1.56
CA PRO A 83 -11.41 27.96 2.50
C PRO A 83 -10.71 26.78 1.82
N LEU A 84 -11.08 26.41 0.59
CA LEU A 84 -10.47 25.29 -0.15
C LEU A 84 -8.97 25.50 -0.35
N ILE A 85 -8.50 26.75 -0.37
CA ILE A 85 -7.06 27.05 -0.46
C ILE A 85 -6.34 26.47 0.76
N LYS A 86 -6.90 26.66 1.95
CA LYS A 86 -6.33 26.11 3.19
C LYS A 86 -6.35 24.57 3.21
N TYR A 87 -7.44 23.98 2.72
CA TYR A 87 -7.50 22.53 2.57
C TYR A 87 -6.38 21.99 1.65
N TYR A 88 -6.21 22.58 0.48
CA TYR A 88 -5.18 22.10 -0.46
C TYR A 88 -3.75 22.47 -0.04
N LEU A 89 -3.52 23.59 0.67
CA LEU A 89 -2.24 23.86 1.33
C LEU A 89 -1.94 22.77 2.38
N GLY A 90 -2.92 22.45 3.22
CA GLY A 90 -2.80 21.33 4.15
C GLY A 90 -2.43 20.03 3.46
N ARG A 91 -3.10 19.68 2.36
CA ARG A 91 -2.82 18.48 1.55
C ARG A 91 -1.40 18.51 0.97
N ALA A 92 -0.97 19.62 0.39
CA ALA A 92 0.36 19.75 -0.20
C ALA A 92 1.47 19.61 0.87
N TYR A 93 1.32 20.28 2.01
CA TYR A 93 2.26 20.16 3.11
C TYR A 93 2.26 18.76 3.72
N HIS A 94 1.11 18.11 3.86
CA HIS A 94 1.00 16.75 4.37
C HIS A 94 1.78 15.78 3.47
N LEU A 95 1.52 15.77 2.16
CA LEU A 95 2.18 14.91 1.19
C LEU A 95 3.69 15.19 1.04
N THR A 96 4.15 16.35 1.49
CA THR A 96 5.56 16.73 1.51
C THR A 96 6.20 16.67 2.90
N TYR A 97 5.60 15.90 3.82
CA TYR A 97 6.09 15.63 5.20
C TYR A 97 6.22 16.85 6.10
N GLN A 98 5.60 17.98 5.74
CA GLN A 98 5.58 19.22 6.54
C GLN A 98 4.34 19.23 7.45
N PHE A 99 4.24 18.25 8.35
CA PHE A 99 3.03 17.97 9.14
C PHE A 99 2.56 19.13 10.01
N ASP A 100 3.46 19.94 10.57
CA ASP A 100 3.06 21.11 11.36
C ASP A 100 2.32 22.14 10.50
N LYS A 101 2.84 22.44 9.30
CA LYS A 101 2.17 23.37 8.38
C LYS A 101 0.87 22.78 7.84
N ALA A 102 0.84 21.44 7.64
CA ALA A 102 -0.37 20.77 7.21
C ALA A 102 -1.47 20.89 8.27
N GLU A 103 -1.17 20.58 9.53
CA GLU A 103 -2.09 20.70 10.65
C GLU A 103 -2.61 22.14 10.82
N GLU A 104 -1.73 23.14 10.74
CA GLU A 104 -2.09 24.54 10.79
C GLU A 104 -3.13 24.90 9.71
N ASN A 105 -2.86 24.53 8.46
CA ASN A 105 -3.75 24.82 7.34
C ASN A 105 -5.08 24.05 7.42
N TYR A 106 -5.08 22.78 7.84
CA TYR A 106 -6.32 22.04 8.10
C TYR A 106 -7.14 22.65 9.24
N SER A 107 -6.48 23.13 10.30
CA SER A 107 -7.13 23.82 11.40
C SER A 107 -7.76 25.16 10.97
N MET A 108 -7.08 25.93 10.10
CA MET A 108 -7.64 27.12 9.49
C MET A 108 -8.83 26.78 8.59
N PHE A 109 -8.73 25.73 7.77
CA PHE A 109 -9.86 25.27 6.96
C PHE A 109 -11.06 24.92 7.85
N LYS A 110 -10.86 24.19 8.95
CA LYS A 110 -11.91 23.82 9.90
C LYS A 110 -12.62 25.04 10.50
N GLN A 111 -11.90 26.16 10.72
CA GLN A 111 -12.46 27.39 11.23
C GLN A 111 -13.25 28.17 10.17
N LEU A 112 -12.81 28.15 8.93
CA LEU A 112 -13.35 28.99 7.85
C LEU A 112 -14.45 28.30 7.02
N ALA A 113 -14.38 26.97 6.89
CA ALA A 113 -15.24 26.22 6.00
C ALA A 113 -16.61 25.90 6.62
N PRO A 114 -17.67 25.81 5.78
CA PRO A 114 -18.96 25.31 6.22
C PRO A 114 -18.85 23.87 6.77
N SER A 115 -19.67 23.54 7.79
CA SER A 115 -19.67 22.21 8.44
C SER A 115 -19.85 21.04 7.45
N LYS A 116 -20.55 21.28 6.32
CA LYS A 116 -20.69 20.27 5.26
C LYS A 116 -19.36 19.89 4.63
N LEU A 117 -18.48 20.86 4.34
CA LEU A 117 -17.16 20.61 3.75
C LEU A 117 -16.23 19.99 4.78
N ILE A 118 -16.28 20.43 6.06
CA ILE A 118 -15.48 19.84 7.14
C ILE A 118 -15.75 18.33 7.25
N LYS A 119 -17.03 17.93 7.23
CA LYS A 119 -17.44 16.52 7.27
C LYS A 119 -17.08 15.77 5.98
N GLN A 120 -17.25 16.43 4.82
CA GLN A 120 -16.95 15.82 3.51
C GLN A 120 -15.48 15.44 3.38
N PHE A 121 -14.57 16.26 3.90
CA PHE A 121 -13.13 16.04 3.84
C PHE A 121 -12.56 15.32 5.07
N ASP A 122 -13.38 14.96 6.05
CA ASP A 122 -12.98 14.35 7.34
C ASP A 122 -11.74 15.03 7.94
N VAL A 123 -11.86 16.36 8.12
CA VAL A 123 -10.73 17.23 8.49
C VAL A 123 -10.11 16.82 9.83
N ASP A 124 -10.92 16.30 10.76
CA ASP A 124 -10.45 15.82 12.06
C ASP A 124 -9.49 14.64 11.88
N LYS A 125 -9.79 13.72 10.93
CA LYS A 125 -8.88 12.62 10.59
C LYS A 125 -7.58 13.12 9.94
N LEU A 126 -7.65 14.13 9.07
CA LEU A 126 -6.45 14.72 8.46
C LEU A 126 -5.53 15.36 9.50
N ILE A 127 -6.09 16.05 10.50
CA ILE A 127 -5.33 16.60 11.63
C ILE A 127 -4.72 15.48 12.48
N GLU A 128 -5.49 14.43 12.78
CA GLU A 128 -4.99 13.24 13.48
C GLU A 128 -3.81 12.59 12.72
N MET A 129 -3.92 12.42 11.40
CA MET A 129 -2.86 11.87 10.55
C MET A 129 -1.59 12.73 10.59
N CYS A 130 -1.71 14.07 10.62
CA CYS A 130 -0.55 14.95 10.79
C CYS A 130 0.16 14.69 12.13
N ASN A 131 -0.60 14.54 13.22
CA ASN A 131 -0.03 14.25 14.53
C ASN A 131 0.64 12.87 14.57
N ASN A 132 0.01 11.86 13.98
CA ASN A 132 0.61 10.53 13.83
C ASN A 132 1.89 10.60 13.00
N GLY A 133 1.87 11.33 11.86
CA GLY A 133 3.03 11.51 10.99
C GLY A 133 4.22 12.13 11.71
N LYS A 134 4.01 13.14 12.55
CA LYS A 134 5.07 13.75 13.38
C LYS A 134 5.74 12.72 14.28
N GLU A 135 4.97 11.85 14.92
CA GLU A 135 5.52 10.82 15.80
C GLU A 135 6.22 9.70 15.01
N LEU A 136 5.63 9.26 13.88
CA LEU A 136 6.16 8.16 13.07
C LEU A 136 7.46 8.50 12.33
N ILE A 137 7.70 9.78 11.99
CA ILE A 137 8.96 10.21 11.36
C ILE A 137 10.01 10.69 12.37
N LYS A 138 9.68 10.77 13.65
CA LYS A 138 10.61 11.27 14.68
C LYS A 138 11.92 10.51 14.73
N TYR A 139 11.83 9.20 14.57
CA TYR A 139 12.98 8.32 14.44
C TYR A 139 12.84 7.51 13.16
N ILE A 140 13.84 7.59 12.32
CA ILE A 140 13.85 6.94 11.01
C ILE A 140 14.80 5.75 11.00
N SER A 141 14.45 4.72 10.26
CA SER A 141 15.33 3.62 9.91
C SER A 141 15.40 3.48 8.39
N GLU A 142 16.57 3.13 7.87
CA GLU A 142 16.73 2.95 6.42
C GLU A 142 16.33 1.54 6.02
N LEU A 143 15.58 1.41 4.94
CA LEU A 143 15.25 0.12 4.34
C LEU A 143 16.28 -0.28 3.31
N THR A 144 16.66 -1.56 3.30
CA THR A 144 17.45 -2.13 2.19
C THR A 144 16.51 -2.54 1.07
N VAL A 145 16.46 -1.74 0.01
CA VAL A 145 15.61 -1.98 -1.16
C VAL A 145 16.37 -2.84 -2.16
N VAL A 146 15.84 -4.03 -2.45
CA VAL A 146 16.44 -4.99 -3.38
C VAL A 146 16.02 -4.70 -4.82
N ASP A 147 14.75 -4.36 -5.03
CA ASP A 147 14.15 -4.09 -6.33
C ASP A 147 12.94 -3.17 -6.15
N ASN A 148 12.65 -2.38 -7.17
CA ASN A 148 11.40 -1.64 -7.28
C ASN A 148 10.89 -1.69 -8.71
N ARG A 149 9.57 -1.81 -8.87
CA ARG A 149 8.91 -1.91 -10.19
C ARG A 149 7.74 -0.96 -10.26
N ARG A 150 7.87 0.05 -11.11
CA ARG A 150 6.75 0.93 -11.43
C ARG A 150 5.85 0.27 -12.48
N ILE A 151 4.57 0.14 -12.17
CA ILE A 151 3.59 -0.56 -13.00
C ILE A 151 2.22 0.11 -12.90
N LYS A 152 1.34 -0.15 -13.85
CA LYS A 152 -0.07 0.25 -13.77
C LYS A 152 -0.77 -0.43 -12.59
N SER A 153 -1.59 0.32 -11.87
CA SER A 153 -2.31 -0.17 -10.68
C SER A 153 -3.21 -1.38 -10.94
N GLU A 154 -3.62 -1.59 -12.20
CA GLU A 154 -4.47 -2.73 -12.59
C GLU A 154 -3.76 -4.08 -12.52
N ASN A 155 -2.42 -4.09 -12.63
CA ASN A 155 -1.62 -5.30 -12.81
C ASN A 155 -0.51 -5.48 -11.75
N TYR A 156 -0.53 -4.70 -10.68
CA TYR A 156 0.57 -4.63 -9.71
C TYR A 156 0.91 -5.97 -9.06
N PHE A 157 -0.08 -6.80 -8.80
CA PHE A 157 0.09 -8.09 -8.12
C PHE A 157 0.90 -9.10 -8.93
N TYR A 158 1.04 -8.94 -10.25
CA TYR A 158 1.95 -9.77 -11.07
C TYR A 158 3.43 -9.45 -10.83
N SER A 159 3.74 -8.32 -10.17
CA SER A 159 5.11 -7.94 -9.82
C SER A 159 5.63 -8.59 -8.53
N TYR A 160 4.76 -9.29 -7.80
CA TYR A 160 5.12 -10.05 -6.61
C TYR A 160 5.65 -11.43 -7.04
N ASP A 161 6.97 -11.68 -6.91
CA ASP A 161 7.54 -13.02 -7.08
C ASP A 161 7.45 -13.80 -5.76
N LEU A 162 6.36 -14.53 -5.60
CA LEU A 162 5.99 -15.22 -4.35
C LEU A 162 6.36 -16.71 -4.33
N LYS A 163 7.30 -17.18 -5.18
CA LYS A 163 7.69 -18.59 -5.24
C LYS A 163 8.14 -19.17 -3.89
N GLU A 164 8.75 -18.34 -3.04
CA GLU A 164 9.26 -18.73 -1.72
C GLU A 164 8.37 -18.25 -0.56
N PHE A 165 7.15 -17.75 -0.84
CA PHE A 165 6.29 -17.10 0.14
C PHE A 165 5.10 -17.95 0.61
N ASP A 166 5.12 -19.24 0.34
CA ASP A 166 4.15 -20.24 0.82
C ASP A 166 2.67 -19.92 0.47
N GLY A 167 2.47 -19.31 -0.69
CA GLY A 167 1.16 -18.96 -1.20
C GLY A 167 1.23 -18.13 -2.49
N LYS A 168 0.10 -17.61 -2.90
CA LYS A 168 -0.04 -16.80 -4.11
C LYS A 168 -1.10 -15.72 -4.00
N LEU A 169 -0.95 -14.65 -4.77
CA LEU A 169 -2.00 -13.67 -4.98
C LEU A 169 -2.96 -14.18 -6.06
N ILE A 170 -4.24 -14.08 -5.78
CA ILE A 170 -5.31 -14.38 -6.74
C ILE A 170 -6.34 -13.25 -6.76
N ILE A 171 -7.05 -13.08 -7.85
CA ILE A 171 -8.22 -12.20 -7.89
C ILE A 171 -9.26 -12.75 -6.91
N LYS A 172 -9.82 -11.86 -6.07
CA LYS A 172 -10.83 -12.22 -5.06
C LYS A 172 -12.02 -12.94 -5.72
N PRO A 173 -12.32 -14.19 -5.34
CA PRO A 173 -13.44 -14.96 -5.88
C PRO A 173 -14.77 -14.24 -5.68
N LYS A 174 -15.69 -14.42 -6.62
CA LYS A 174 -17.02 -13.78 -6.58
C LYS A 174 -17.84 -14.22 -5.35
N GLU A 175 -17.60 -15.43 -4.87
CA GLU A 175 -18.21 -16.04 -3.69
C GLU A 175 -17.83 -15.33 -2.40
N LEU A 176 -16.65 -14.70 -2.35
CA LEU A 176 -16.18 -13.90 -1.21
C LEU A 176 -16.62 -12.44 -1.28
N LYS A 177 -17.27 -12.02 -2.36
CA LYS A 177 -17.74 -10.66 -2.54
C LYS A 177 -19.16 -10.50 -2.01
N SER A 178 -19.34 -9.59 -1.05
CA SER A 178 -20.65 -9.13 -0.62
C SER A 178 -21.43 -8.45 -1.75
N SER A 179 -22.67 -8.10 -1.53
CA SER A 179 -23.48 -7.32 -2.50
C SER A 179 -22.90 -5.92 -2.71
N ILE A 180 -22.27 -5.37 -1.70
CA ILE A 180 -21.60 -4.05 -1.76
C ILE A 180 -20.28 -4.17 -2.49
N ASP A 181 -19.46 -5.17 -2.17
CA ASP A 181 -18.18 -5.44 -2.84
C ASP A 181 -18.36 -5.57 -4.36
N LYS A 182 -19.41 -6.25 -4.82
CA LYS A 182 -19.72 -6.41 -6.25
C LYS A 182 -19.98 -5.08 -6.99
N LYS A 183 -20.31 -4.02 -6.26
CA LYS A 183 -20.59 -2.69 -6.83
C LYS A 183 -19.42 -1.72 -6.67
N GLU A 184 -18.72 -1.81 -5.52
CA GLU A 184 -17.75 -0.81 -5.08
C GLU A 184 -16.30 -1.24 -5.31
N GLU A 185 -16.01 -2.57 -5.26
CA GLU A 185 -14.65 -3.06 -5.43
C GLU A 185 -14.19 -3.03 -6.89
N PRO A 186 -12.93 -2.66 -7.14
CA PRO A 186 -12.30 -2.88 -8.44
C PRO A 186 -12.37 -4.35 -8.86
N PRO A 187 -12.51 -4.65 -10.17
CA PRO A 187 -12.61 -6.03 -10.66
C PRO A 187 -11.36 -6.87 -10.38
N ASN A 188 -10.20 -6.22 -10.23
CA ASN A 188 -8.89 -6.83 -9.98
C ASN A 188 -8.46 -6.82 -8.50
N THR A 189 -9.40 -6.65 -7.56
CA THR A 189 -9.12 -6.80 -6.13
C THR A 189 -8.53 -8.18 -5.86
N VAL A 190 -7.39 -8.24 -5.16
CA VAL A 190 -6.64 -9.47 -4.89
C VAL A 190 -6.73 -9.89 -3.43
N ILE A 191 -6.53 -11.20 -3.20
CA ILE A 191 -6.34 -11.79 -1.88
C ILE A 191 -5.12 -12.71 -1.92
N PHE A 192 -4.49 -12.93 -0.77
CA PHE A 192 -3.45 -13.93 -0.61
C PHE A 192 -4.09 -15.29 -0.31
N LEU A 193 -3.78 -16.30 -1.13
CA LEU A 193 -4.20 -17.68 -0.94
C LEU A 193 -2.99 -18.48 -0.44
N PRO A 194 -2.97 -18.91 0.85
CA PRO A 194 -1.88 -19.72 1.38
C PRO A 194 -1.91 -21.12 0.81
N ASN A 195 -0.72 -21.77 0.70
CA ASN A 195 -0.62 -23.15 0.24
C ASN A 195 -0.99 -24.17 1.33
N ASN A 196 -0.64 -23.87 2.59
CA ASN A 196 -0.69 -24.80 3.72
C ASN A 196 -1.78 -24.48 4.73
N SER A 197 -2.78 -23.66 4.35
CA SER A 197 -3.91 -23.31 5.22
C SER A 197 -5.21 -23.28 4.44
N ASN A 198 -6.29 -23.74 5.06
CA ASN A 198 -7.64 -23.57 4.54
C ASN A 198 -8.27 -22.23 4.95
N ILE A 199 -7.60 -21.46 5.81
CA ILE A 199 -8.10 -20.17 6.26
C ILE A 199 -7.56 -19.06 5.35
N VAL A 200 -8.47 -18.24 4.83
CA VAL A 200 -8.16 -17.09 3.98
C VAL A 200 -8.66 -15.82 4.65
N TYR A 201 -7.84 -14.79 4.60
CA TYR A 201 -8.18 -13.44 5.07
C TYR A 201 -8.43 -12.53 3.88
N TYR A 202 -9.39 -11.61 3.99
CA TYR A 202 -9.74 -10.69 2.92
C TYR A 202 -10.47 -9.45 3.44
N GLY A 203 -10.35 -8.33 2.71
CA GLY A 203 -11.13 -7.13 2.98
C GLY A 203 -12.50 -7.18 2.32
N SER A 204 -13.53 -6.63 2.97
CA SER A 204 -14.89 -6.56 2.44
C SER A 204 -15.68 -5.44 3.13
N TYR A 205 -16.60 -4.80 2.38
CA TYR A 205 -17.60 -3.89 2.96
C TYR A 205 -18.67 -4.61 3.79
N GLY A 206 -18.65 -5.94 3.81
CA GLY A 206 -19.69 -6.71 4.48
C GLY A 206 -21.08 -6.43 3.91
N ASN A 207 -22.09 -6.50 4.79
CA ASN A 207 -23.48 -6.33 4.37
C ASN A 207 -24.02 -4.91 4.54
N THR A 208 -23.35 -4.06 5.33
CA THR A 208 -23.87 -2.75 5.76
C THR A 208 -23.04 -1.55 5.34
N LYS A 209 -21.76 -1.74 4.98
CA LYS A 209 -20.79 -0.65 4.71
C LYS A 209 -20.70 0.37 5.86
N ALA A 210 -21.03 -0.03 7.08
CA ALA A 210 -21.12 0.89 8.21
C ALA A 210 -19.75 1.45 8.63
N ASN A 211 -18.69 0.64 8.48
CA ASN A 211 -17.32 0.95 8.91
C ASN A 211 -16.31 0.98 7.74
N GLY A 212 -16.75 1.24 6.50
CA GLY A 212 -15.85 1.07 5.39
C GLY A 212 -15.59 -0.40 5.06
N ARG A 213 -14.37 -0.74 4.68
CA ARG A 213 -13.94 -2.14 4.47
C ARG A 213 -13.38 -2.69 5.77
N ASP A 214 -13.85 -3.87 6.15
CA ASP A 214 -13.35 -4.63 7.30
C ASP A 214 -12.58 -5.87 6.85
N ILE A 215 -11.65 -6.35 7.67
CA ILE A 215 -10.99 -7.63 7.45
C ILE A 215 -11.85 -8.76 8.03
N TYR A 216 -12.06 -9.76 7.19
CA TYR A 216 -12.74 -11.02 7.50
C TYR A 216 -11.78 -12.18 7.33
N ARG A 217 -12.05 -13.27 8.05
CA ARG A 217 -11.49 -14.59 7.77
C ARG A 217 -12.58 -15.54 7.31
N ILE A 218 -12.20 -16.55 6.53
CA ILE A 218 -13.10 -17.59 6.06
C ILE A 218 -12.33 -18.88 5.88
N GLU A 219 -12.96 -20.01 6.17
CA GLU A 219 -12.39 -21.32 5.97
C GLU A 219 -12.86 -21.92 4.64
N ARG A 220 -11.96 -22.59 3.93
CA ARG A 220 -12.30 -23.45 2.80
C ARG A 220 -12.60 -24.85 3.30
N LEU A 221 -13.83 -25.29 3.10
CA LEU A 221 -14.30 -26.60 3.57
C LEU A 221 -13.75 -27.75 2.73
N PRO A 222 -13.74 -29.01 3.21
CA PRO A 222 -13.25 -30.17 2.48
C PRO A 222 -13.97 -30.44 1.14
N ASP A 223 -15.22 -30.00 0.99
CA ASP A 223 -15.99 -30.08 -0.26
C ASP A 223 -15.64 -28.97 -1.26
N GLY A 224 -14.65 -28.11 -0.93
CA GLY A 224 -14.18 -27.01 -1.72
C GLY A 224 -15.02 -25.73 -1.63
N LYS A 225 -16.10 -25.73 -0.87
CA LYS A 225 -16.92 -24.55 -0.63
C LYS A 225 -16.31 -23.65 0.44
N TRP A 226 -16.77 -22.41 0.47
CA TRP A 226 -16.43 -21.45 1.51
C TRP A 226 -17.39 -21.61 2.71
N GLY A 227 -16.82 -21.58 3.90
CA GLY A 227 -17.57 -21.56 5.16
C GLY A 227 -18.28 -20.22 5.41
N LYS A 228 -18.56 -19.94 6.67
CA LYS A 228 -19.16 -18.66 7.07
C LYS A 228 -18.06 -17.61 7.29
N PRO A 229 -18.17 -16.42 6.70
CA PRO A 229 -17.25 -15.32 6.98
C PRO A 229 -17.33 -14.86 8.44
N GLU A 230 -16.16 -14.59 9.04
CA GLU A 230 -16.04 -14.04 10.39
C GLU A 230 -15.29 -12.71 10.32
N ASN A 231 -15.90 -11.64 10.86
CA ASN A 231 -15.27 -10.33 11.01
C ASN A 231 -14.23 -10.40 12.13
N LEU A 232 -13.04 -9.82 11.97
CA LEU A 232 -11.98 -9.90 12.97
C LEU A 232 -12.20 -9.01 14.21
N GLY A 233 -13.26 -8.20 14.21
CA GLY A 233 -13.65 -7.37 15.35
C GLY A 233 -12.84 -6.07 15.46
N SER A 234 -13.20 -5.27 16.47
CA SER A 234 -12.77 -3.86 16.61
C SER A 234 -11.31 -3.66 17.02
N VAL A 235 -10.57 -4.72 17.35
CA VAL A 235 -9.11 -4.61 17.58
C VAL A 235 -8.39 -4.41 16.26
N ILE A 236 -8.84 -5.10 15.20
CA ILE A 236 -8.28 -5.03 13.85
C ILE A 236 -9.03 -4.01 13.00
N ASN A 237 -10.36 -4.06 13.00
CA ASN A 237 -11.22 -3.24 12.16
C ASN A 237 -11.60 -1.94 12.87
N THR A 238 -11.48 -0.82 12.19
CA THR A 238 -11.85 0.52 12.68
C THR A 238 -13.14 1.02 11.99
N LYS A 239 -13.44 2.27 12.11
CA LYS A 239 -14.50 2.93 11.32
C LYS A 239 -14.07 3.31 9.90
N TYR A 240 -12.81 3.09 9.55
CA TYR A 240 -12.20 3.37 8.24
C TYR A 240 -12.00 2.07 7.45
N ASP A 241 -11.28 2.15 6.34
CA ASP A 241 -11.01 0.98 5.53
C ASP A 241 -9.82 0.19 6.07
N GLU A 242 -9.98 -1.10 6.29
CA GLU A 242 -8.95 -2.10 6.48
C GLU A 242 -8.96 -3.09 5.31
N ASP A 243 -7.80 -3.34 4.70
CA ASP A 243 -7.68 -4.19 3.51
C ASP A 243 -6.31 -4.87 3.41
N TYR A 244 -6.11 -5.66 2.36
CA TYR A 244 -4.86 -6.33 2.01
C TYR A 244 -4.27 -7.19 3.14
N PRO A 245 -5.06 -8.02 3.82
CA PRO A 245 -4.55 -8.86 4.89
C PRO A 245 -3.65 -9.96 4.36
N PHE A 246 -2.55 -10.20 5.08
CA PHE A 246 -1.62 -11.29 4.88
C PHE A 246 -1.30 -11.94 6.23
N LEU A 247 -1.72 -13.19 6.43
CA LEU A 247 -1.30 -13.98 7.58
C LEU A 247 0.04 -14.65 7.26
N HIS A 248 1.06 -14.36 8.06
CA HIS A 248 2.37 -14.98 7.94
C HIS A 248 2.30 -16.49 8.21
N SER A 249 3.26 -17.25 7.66
CA SER A 249 3.31 -18.72 7.77
C SER A 249 3.49 -19.25 9.20
N ASP A 250 3.83 -18.38 10.19
CA ASP A 250 3.81 -18.71 11.61
C ASP A 250 2.40 -18.93 12.19
N GLY A 251 1.37 -18.61 11.41
CA GLY A 251 -0.05 -18.75 11.79
C GLY A 251 -0.53 -17.74 12.85
N LYS A 252 0.28 -16.76 13.22
CA LYS A 252 0.00 -15.83 14.33
C LYS A 252 0.15 -14.36 13.92
N THR A 253 1.05 -14.03 13.02
CA THR A 253 1.34 -12.65 12.63
C THR A 253 0.51 -12.25 11.43
N LEU A 254 -0.39 -11.28 11.63
CA LEU A 254 -1.22 -10.68 10.58
C LEU A 254 -0.62 -9.33 10.19
N TYR A 255 -0.32 -9.16 8.92
CA TYR A 255 -0.07 -7.86 8.30
C TYR A 255 -1.32 -7.43 7.54
N PHE A 256 -1.63 -6.15 7.57
CA PHE A 256 -2.77 -5.59 6.86
C PHE A 256 -2.58 -4.09 6.63
N SER A 257 -3.39 -3.50 5.79
CA SER A 257 -3.35 -2.06 5.54
C SER A 257 -4.61 -1.41 6.08
N SER A 258 -4.46 -0.24 6.69
CA SER A 258 -5.56 0.49 7.31
C SER A 258 -5.45 1.99 7.07
N LYS A 259 -6.59 2.65 6.87
CA LYS A 259 -6.74 4.12 6.92
C LYS A 259 -7.09 4.62 8.31
N GLY A 260 -7.32 3.68 9.24
CA GLY A 260 -7.59 3.94 10.65
C GLY A 260 -6.34 3.85 11.52
N HIS A 261 -6.51 3.39 12.75
CA HIS A 261 -5.44 3.30 13.75
C HIS A 261 -4.60 4.59 13.81
N ASN A 262 -3.29 4.46 13.95
CA ASN A 262 -2.36 5.60 13.89
C ASN A 262 -1.73 5.77 12.50
N SER A 263 -2.53 5.71 11.42
CA SER A 263 -2.04 5.99 10.06
C SER A 263 -1.60 7.44 9.92
N MET A 264 -0.55 7.67 9.12
CA MET A 264 -0.08 9.02 8.76
C MET A 264 -0.53 9.46 7.37
N GLY A 265 -1.14 8.56 6.60
CA GLY A 265 -1.50 8.83 5.22
C GLY A 265 -2.81 8.18 4.79
N GLY A 266 -2.82 7.68 3.57
CA GLY A 266 -3.89 6.86 3.04
C GLY A 266 -3.94 5.50 3.74
N TYR A 267 -3.69 4.42 3.01
CA TYR A 267 -3.43 3.14 3.64
C TYR A 267 -2.01 3.10 4.21
N ASP A 268 -1.90 2.82 5.50
CA ASP A 268 -0.63 2.46 6.16
C ASP A 268 -0.63 0.95 6.45
N ILE A 269 0.55 0.33 6.47
CA ILE A 269 0.75 -1.08 6.78
C ILE A 269 0.91 -1.26 8.28
N PHE A 270 0.15 -2.22 8.83
CA PHE A 270 0.15 -2.57 10.25
C PHE A 270 0.47 -4.06 10.44
N LYS A 271 0.93 -4.37 11.64
CA LYS A 271 1.18 -5.73 12.12
C LYS A 271 0.44 -5.96 13.42
N SER A 272 -0.25 -7.10 13.54
CA SER A 272 -0.84 -7.58 14.78
C SER A 272 -0.50 -9.05 14.99
N VAL A 273 -0.39 -9.49 16.24
CA VAL A 273 -0.07 -10.87 16.59
C VAL A 273 -1.25 -11.48 17.32
N TYR A 274 -1.63 -12.70 16.94
CA TYR A 274 -2.67 -13.45 17.65
C TYR A 274 -2.10 -14.07 18.93
N ASP A 275 -2.67 -13.68 20.05
CA ASP A 275 -2.34 -14.23 21.36
C ASP A 275 -3.31 -15.37 21.70
N SER A 276 -2.81 -16.61 21.66
CA SER A 276 -3.59 -17.80 21.96
C SER A 276 -4.04 -17.88 23.42
N SER A 277 -3.36 -17.17 24.34
CA SER A 277 -3.70 -17.18 25.76
C SER A 277 -4.94 -16.34 26.06
N SER A 278 -5.05 -15.21 25.40
CA SER A 278 -6.20 -14.30 25.49
C SER A 278 -7.25 -14.54 24.39
N ASN A 279 -6.95 -15.44 23.44
CA ASN A 279 -7.78 -15.72 22.25
C ASN A 279 -8.15 -14.45 21.48
N SER A 280 -7.20 -13.54 21.31
CA SER A 280 -7.40 -12.23 20.71
C SER A 280 -6.19 -11.71 19.94
N TRP A 281 -6.42 -10.79 19.02
CA TRP A 281 -5.37 -10.04 18.36
C TRP A 281 -4.78 -8.97 19.28
N THR A 282 -3.47 -8.76 19.24
CA THR A 282 -2.83 -7.63 19.90
C THR A 282 -3.22 -6.33 19.20
N LYS A 283 -3.10 -5.20 19.91
CA LYS A 283 -3.26 -3.87 19.28
C LYS A 283 -2.32 -3.76 18.08
N PRO A 284 -2.81 -3.37 16.89
CA PRO A 284 -1.97 -3.20 15.71
C PRO A 284 -0.85 -2.18 15.91
N VAL A 285 0.33 -2.50 15.38
CA VAL A 285 1.51 -1.65 15.37
C VAL A 285 1.78 -1.20 13.94
N ASN A 286 1.92 0.10 13.72
CA ASN A 286 2.32 0.69 12.44
C ASN A 286 3.75 0.23 12.09
N LEU A 287 4.03 -0.07 10.83
CA LEU A 287 5.39 -0.47 10.38
C LEU A 287 6.33 0.73 10.20
N ASP A 288 5.94 1.89 10.70
CA ASP A 288 6.70 3.13 10.73
C ASP A 288 7.20 3.64 9.35
N PHE A 289 7.83 4.80 9.38
CA PHE A 289 8.52 5.36 8.24
C PHE A 289 9.89 4.67 8.04
N PRO A 290 10.32 4.36 6.80
CA PRO A 290 9.75 4.75 5.52
C PRO A 290 8.90 3.66 4.84
N THR A 291 8.50 2.60 5.55
CA THR A 291 7.53 1.65 5.01
C THR A 291 6.22 2.36 4.73
N ASN A 292 5.72 3.10 5.71
CA ASN A 292 4.53 3.93 5.60
C ASN A 292 4.88 5.41 5.35
N THR A 293 4.03 6.08 4.59
CA THR A 293 4.20 7.48 4.17
C THR A 293 2.85 8.20 4.16
N PRO A 294 2.79 9.51 3.88
CA PRO A 294 1.53 10.22 3.64
C PRO A 294 0.69 9.73 2.46
N TYR A 295 1.17 8.74 1.71
CA TYR A 295 0.52 8.14 0.55
C TYR A 295 -0.19 6.83 0.92
N ASP A 296 -0.63 6.05 -0.09
CA ASP A 296 -1.14 4.70 0.14
C ASP A 296 0.01 3.71 0.09
N ASP A 297 0.25 3.02 1.20
CA ASP A 297 1.22 1.94 1.36
C ASP A 297 0.47 0.67 1.77
N TYR A 298 0.54 -0.39 0.95
CA TYR A 298 -0.35 -1.54 1.15
C TYR A 298 0.20 -2.86 0.61
N LEU A 299 -0.49 -3.96 0.94
CA LEU A 299 -0.20 -5.32 0.53
C LEU A 299 1.23 -5.75 0.90
N TYR A 300 1.53 -5.74 2.20
CA TYR A 300 2.80 -6.21 2.73
C TYR A 300 2.79 -7.73 2.86
N ILE A 301 3.67 -8.40 2.13
CA ILE A 301 3.85 -9.86 2.14
C ILE A 301 5.30 -10.15 2.45
N VAL A 302 5.56 -10.97 3.48
CA VAL A 302 6.89 -11.32 3.94
C VAL A 302 7.13 -12.82 3.83
N ASP A 303 8.35 -13.24 3.51
CA ASP A 303 8.72 -14.64 3.40
C ASP A 303 8.72 -15.35 4.78
N LYS A 304 8.71 -16.68 4.78
CA LYS A 304 8.65 -17.50 6.01
C LYS A 304 9.77 -17.23 7.01
N ASP A 305 10.91 -16.75 6.55
CA ASP A 305 12.07 -16.45 7.38
C ASP A 305 12.10 -15.00 7.89
N ASN A 306 11.10 -14.20 7.52
CA ASN A 306 11.05 -12.75 7.75
C ASN A 306 12.33 -12.04 7.24
N PHE A 307 12.75 -12.39 6.02
CA PHE A 307 13.95 -11.80 5.42
C PHE A 307 13.63 -10.92 4.21
N TYR A 308 12.82 -11.41 3.26
CA TYR A 308 12.33 -10.58 2.16
C TYR A 308 10.88 -10.21 2.38
N ALA A 309 10.55 -8.96 2.09
CA ALA A 309 9.17 -8.53 1.99
C ALA A 309 8.91 -7.79 0.68
N TYR A 310 7.65 -7.84 0.25
CA TYR A 310 7.11 -6.99 -0.80
C TYR A 310 6.04 -6.10 -0.22
N PHE A 311 5.94 -4.89 -0.73
CA PHE A 311 4.78 -4.02 -0.53
C PHE A 311 4.59 -3.09 -1.72
N THR A 312 3.42 -2.49 -1.81
CA THR A 312 3.02 -1.57 -2.88
C THR A 312 2.83 -0.18 -2.30
N SER A 313 3.22 0.84 -3.08
CA SER A 313 3.01 2.23 -2.73
C SER A 313 2.67 3.07 -3.96
N ASN A 314 1.84 4.12 -3.79
CA ASN A 314 1.59 5.12 -4.80
C ASN A 314 2.41 6.41 -4.59
N ARG A 315 3.39 6.38 -3.64
CA ARG A 315 4.34 7.50 -3.46
C ARG A 315 5.08 7.79 -4.76
N GLU A 316 5.28 9.07 -5.07
CA GLU A 316 6.01 9.54 -6.25
C GLU A 316 5.54 8.97 -7.60
N THR A 317 4.34 8.42 -7.67
CA THR A 317 3.79 7.85 -8.90
C THR A 317 2.76 8.78 -9.53
N ARG A 318 2.58 8.68 -10.85
CA ARG A 318 1.67 9.49 -11.66
C ARG A 318 0.85 8.58 -12.56
N ASP A 319 -0.23 9.11 -13.10
CA ASP A 319 -0.98 8.47 -14.19
C ASP A 319 -1.44 7.05 -13.88
N ASN A 320 -2.01 6.86 -12.68
CA ASN A 320 -2.48 5.57 -12.20
C ASN A 320 -1.37 4.48 -12.15
N ASN A 321 -0.11 4.88 -12.00
CA ASN A 321 0.98 3.97 -11.71
C ASN A 321 1.16 3.82 -10.20
N ILE A 322 1.75 2.70 -9.82
CA ILE A 322 2.18 2.39 -8.46
C ILE A 322 3.55 1.73 -8.51
N THR A 323 4.23 1.68 -7.40
CA THR A 323 5.52 0.99 -7.30
C THR A 323 5.39 -0.19 -6.34
N VAL A 324 5.83 -1.36 -6.80
CA VAL A 324 6.01 -2.55 -5.96
C VAL A 324 7.48 -2.58 -5.55
N TYR A 325 7.73 -2.59 -4.25
CA TYR A 325 9.06 -2.66 -3.65
C TYR A 325 9.33 -4.08 -3.15
N LYS A 326 10.57 -4.55 -3.34
CA LYS A 326 11.13 -5.70 -2.66
C LYS A 326 12.21 -5.21 -1.71
N ILE A 327 12.10 -5.55 -0.44
CA ILE A 327 13.01 -5.11 0.61
C ILE A 327 13.59 -6.29 1.37
N ILE A 328 14.74 -6.08 2.03
CA ILE A 328 15.22 -6.93 3.11
C ILE A 328 14.67 -6.37 4.42
N VAL A 329 14.03 -7.24 5.19
CA VAL A 329 13.48 -6.91 6.50
C VAL A 329 14.62 -6.87 7.52
N ASP A 330 14.85 -5.71 8.11
CA ASP A 330 15.78 -5.60 9.23
C ASP A 330 15.06 -6.00 10.53
N LYS A 331 15.58 -7.04 11.20
CA LYS A 331 15.02 -7.51 12.48
C LYS A 331 15.38 -6.59 13.66
N ASN A 332 16.43 -5.80 13.52
CA ASN A 332 16.94 -4.91 14.56
C ASN A 332 17.30 -3.54 13.97
N PRO A 333 16.32 -2.80 13.43
CA PRO A 333 16.59 -1.49 12.84
C PRO A 333 17.16 -0.56 13.91
N ILE A 334 18.18 0.21 13.55
CA ILE A 334 18.75 1.23 14.42
C ILE A 334 18.09 2.56 14.07
N PRO A 335 17.15 3.02 14.88
CA PRO A 335 16.48 4.29 14.62
C PRO A 335 17.44 5.46 14.92
N ARG A 336 17.35 6.50 14.12
CA ARG A 336 18.09 7.74 14.28
C ARG A 336 17.21 8.96 14.01
N GLU A 337 17.62 10.11 14.54
CA GLU A 337 17.00 11.38 14.17
C GLU A 337 17.36 11.76 12.73
N TYR A 338 16.46 12.47 12.06
CA TYR A 338 16.71 13.05 10.74
C TYR A 338 17.21 14.50 10.87
N LYS A 339 17.91 14.98 9.85
CA LYS A 339 18.49 16.34 9.84
C LYS A 339 17.48 17.40 9.43
N ASP A 340 16.74 17.12 8.35
CA ASP A 340 15.78 18.03 7.75
C ASP A 340 14.74 17.27 6.90
N ILE A 341 13.76 18.01 6.39
CA ILE A 341 12.68 17.45 5.56
C ILE A 341 13.21 16.89 4.22
N GLU A 342 14.30 17.41 3.68
CA GLU A 342 14.87 16.87 2.43
C GLU A 342 15.46 15.47 2.66
N GLU A 343 16.04 15.20 3.81
CA GLU A 343 16.49 13.85 4.19
C GLU A 343 15.29 12.89 4.27
N ILE A 344 14.17 13.30 4.89
CA ILE A 344 12.93 12.51 4.93
C ILE A 344 12.45 12.19 3.52
N LYS A 345 12.37 13.18 2.63
CA LYS A 345 11.96 12.97 1.24
C LYS A 345 12.89 12.02 0.48
N ASN A 346 14.20 12.15 0.68
CA ASN A 346 15.18 11.27 0.04
C ASN A 346 15.03 9.82 0.49
N ILE A 347 14.85 9.58 1.79
CA ILE A 347 14.63 8.24 2.34
C ILE A 347 13.28 7.67 1.83
N ALA A 348 12.25 8.50 1.75
CA ALA A 348 10.93 8.08 1.26
C ALA A 348 10.92 7.60 -0.19
N ARG A 349 11.89 8.02 -1.02
CA ARG A 349 11.99 7.57 -2.42
C ARG A 349 12.28 6.08 -2.58
N LEU A 350 12.89 5.47 -1.58
CA LEU A 350 13.23 4.04 -1.58
C LEU A 350 13.98 3.63 -2.85
N GLU A 351 15.07 4.29 -3.13
CA GLU A 351 15.97 3.93 -4.22
C GLU A 351 16.59 2.54 -3.96
N VAL A 352 16.86 1.79 -5.03
CA VAL A 352 17.48 0.47 -4.92
C VAL A 352 18.83 0.61 -4.22
N SER A 353 19.05 -0.18 -3.18
CA SER A 353 20.24 -0.14 -2.36
C SER A 353 21.47 -0.60 -3.15
N PRO A 354 22.69 -0.10 -2.82
CA PRO A 354 23.92 -0.56 -3.45
C PRO A 354 24.06 -2.09 -3.36
N LEU A 355 24.48 -2.72 -4.45
CA LEU A 355 24.58 -4.18 -4.54
C LEU A 355 25.44 -4.80 -3.43
N ALA A 356 26.48 -4.08 -2.96
CA ALA A 356 27.32 -4.52 -1.84
C ALA A 356 26.54 -4.64 -0.52
N VAL A 357 25.59 -3.72 -0.27
CA VAL A 357 24.73 -3.73 0.93
C VAL A 357 23.80 -4.93 0.88
N ILE A 358 23.16 -5.17 -0.27
CA ILE A 358 22.26 -6.31 -0.48
C ILE A 358 23.01 -7.63 -0.28
N LYS A 359 24.16 -7.80 -0.94
CA LYS A 359 24.99 -9.00 -0.79
C LYS A 359 25.43 -9.25 0.64
N LYS A 360 25.89 -8.21 1.35
CA LYS A 360 26.27 -8.33 2.76
C LYS A 360 25.11 -8.83 3.64
N ALA A 361 23.90 -8.32 3.43
CA ALA A 361 22.71 -8.76 4.16
C ALA A 361 22.37 -10.23 3.85
N GLU A 362 22.44 -10.64 2.58
CA GLU A 362 22.21 -12.03 2.16
C GLU A 362 23.26 -13.00 2.70
N GLU A 363 24.53 -12.61 2.75
CA GLU A 363 25.61 -13.38 3.35
C GLU A 363 25.39 -13.56 4.85
N SER A 364 25.04 -12.49 5.57
CA SER A 364 24.70 -12.56 7.00
C SER A 364 23.53 -13.51 7.27
N ARG A 365 22.51 -13.53 6.42
CA ARG A 365 21.40 -14.49 6.50
C ARG A 365 21.88 -15.94 6.36
N LYS A 366 22.76 -16.22 5.38
CA LYS A 366 23.28 -17.57 5.16
C LYS A 366 24.06 -18.07 6.37
N SER A 367 24.96 -17.22 6.91
CA SER A 367 25.73 -17.55 8.10
C SER A 367 24.84 -17.83 9.31
N ALA A 368 23.82 -16.99 9.56
CA ALA A 368 22.89 -17.19 10.66
C ALA A 368 22.11 -18.52 10.52
N LYS A 369 21.66 -18.88 9.33
CA LYS A 369 20.99 -20.16 9.09
C LYS A 369 21.91 -21.37 9.27
N GLU A 370 23.17 -21.24 8.90
CA GLU A 370 24.14 -22.29 9.13
C GLU A 370 24.43 -22.50 10.62
N GLU A 371 24.51 -21.41 11.38
CA GLU A 371 24.67 -21.45 12.84
C GLU A 371 23.45 -22.07 13.54
N GLU A 372 22.20 -21.66 13.15
CA GLU A 372 20.96 -22.25 13.65
C GLU A 372 20.92 -23.75 13.39
N LYS A 373 21.27 -24.18 12.17
CA LYS A 373 21.31 -25.60 11.79
C LYS A 373 22.35 -26.38 12.59
N GLN A 374 23.54 -25.80 12.85
CA GLN A 374 24.55 -26.42 13.69
C GLN A 374 24.10 -26.57 15.15
N GLN A 375 23.45 -25.54 15.71
CA GLN A 375 22.89 -25.58 17.05
C GLN A 375 21.78 -26.64 17.18
N GLU A 376 20.90 -26.76 16.18
CA GLU A 376 19.86 -27.79 16.15
C GLU A 376 20.43 -29.20 16.08
N LEU A 377 21.49 -29.40 15.28
CA LEU A 377 22.22 -30.69 15.21
C LEU A 377 22.90 -31.04 16.53
N LEU A 378 23.45 -30.06 17.26
CA LEU A 378 24.07 -30.26 18.57
C LEU A 378 23.04 -30.54 19.67
N ALA A 379 21.87 -29.89 19.58
CA ALA A 379 20.79 -30.06 20.54
C ALA A 379 20.05 -31.42 20.37
N ASN A 380 20.12 -32.04 19.18
CA ASN A 380 19.40 -33.28 18.87
C ASN A 380 20.29 -34.26 18.10
N PRO A 381 21.23 -34.96 18.77
CA PRO A 381 22.23 -35.82 18.13
C PRO A 381 21.63 -37.01 17.34
N VAL A 382 20.40 -37.42 17.66
CA VAL A 382 19.67 -38.47 16.92
C VAL A 382 19.31 -38.03 15.50
N VAL A 383 19.09 -36.74 15.29
CA VAL A 383 18.85 -36.19 13.94
C VAL A 383 20.14 -36.12 13.13
N ALA A 384 21.30 -35.89 13.79
CA ALA A 384 22.59 -35.86 13.15
C ALA A 384 23.00 -37.23 12.59
N GLU A 385 22.71 -38.32 13.32
CA GLU A 385 22.99 -39.68 12.89
C GLU A 385 22.15 -40.11 11.68
N LYS A 386 20.90 -39.66 11.59
CA LYS A 386 20.05 -39.87 10.41
C LYS A 386 20.45 -39.04 9.17
N ALA A 387 21.06 -37.88 9.40
CA ALA A 387 21.49 -37.01 8.29
C ALA A 387 22.82 -37.47 7.65
N VAL A 388 23.61 -38.26 8.37
CA VAL A 388 24.90 -38.81 7.87
C VAL A 388 24.69 -40.16 7.16
N LEU A 389 23.59 -40.88 7.42
CA LEU A 389 23.26 -42.15 6.81
C LEU A 389 22.22 -41.98 5.69
N THR A 390 22.60 -41.51 4.54
CA THR A 390 22.24 -42.06 3.21
C THR A 390 22.61 -41.10 2.09
N PRO A 391 23.60 -41.38 1.28
CA PRO A 391 23.51 -41.02 -0.13
C PRO A 391 22.53 -41.98 -0.77
N TYR A 392 21.26 -41.64 -0.80
CA TYR A 392 20.32 -42.34 -1.69
C TYR A 392 20.73 -42.04 -3.13
N THR A 393 21.49 -42.95 -3.71
CA THR A 393 21.70 -43.01 -5.15
C THR A 393 20.37 -43.44 -5.76
N PHE A 394 19.60 -42.49 -6.25
CA PHE A 394 18.48 -42.78 -7.14
C PHE A 394 19.07 -43.52 -8.37
N LYS A 395 18.85 -44.80 -8.46
CA LYS A 395 18.96 -45.48 -9.74
C LYS A 395 17.75 -45.09 -10.57
N PRO A 396 17.89 -44.41 -11.69
CA PRO A 396 16.76 -44.10 -12.55
C PRO A 396 16.13 -45.45 -13.00
N ILE A 397 14.89 -45.69 -12.62
CA ILE A 397 14.07 -46.78 -13.16
C ILE A 397 13.89 -46.46 -14.63
N ALA A 398 14.45 -47.31 -15.51
CA ALA A 398 14.27 -47.14 -16.94
C ALA A 398 12.78 -47.22 -17.27
N TYR A 399 12.25 -46.13 -17.82
CA TYR A 399 10.86 -46.07 -18.26
C TYR A 399 10.63 -47.09 -19.35
N ASN A 400 9.86 -48.12 -19.05
CA ASN A 400 9.41 -49.10 -20.04
C ASN A 400 7.96 -48.80 -20.40
N PRO A 401 7.66 -48.32 -21.60
CA PRO A 401 6.32 -47.91 -22.01
C PRO A 401 5.31 -49.05 -22.15
N ASN A 402 5.74 -50.32 -21.99
CA ASN A 402 4.90 -51.50 -22.19
C ASN A 402 4.43 -52.16 -20.86
N LEU A 403 4.71 -51.56 -19.69
CA LEU A 403 4.24 -52.10 -18.41
C LEU A 403 2.84 -51.56 -18.07
N THR A 404 1.94 -52.44 -17.69
CA THR A 404 0.60 -52.08 -17.19
C THR A 404 0.69 -51.43 -15.79
N SER A 405 -0.31 -50.62 -15.43
CA SER A 405 -0.37 -49.93 -14.14
C SER A 405 -0.26 -50.87 -12.92
N GLN A 406 -0.61 -52.17 -13.08
CA GLN A 406 -0.59 -53.19 -12.04
C GLN A 406 0.81 -53.78 -11.84
N GLU A 407 1.59 -53.85 -12.89
CA GLU A 407 2.99 -54.33 -12.85
C GLU A 407 3.92 -53.29 -12.27
N VAL A 408 3.64 -51.99 -12.49
CA VAL A 408 4.36 -50.88 -11.87
C VAL A 408 4.11 -50.88 -10.35
N ALA A 409 2.88 -51.13 -9.90
CA ALA A 409 2.54 -51.17 -8.48
C ALA A 409 3.15 -52.38 -7.74
N ASN A 410 3.36 -53.51 -8.43
CA ASN A 410 3.98 -54.69 -7.85
C ASN A 410 5.51 -54.54 -7.75
N ASN A 411 6.17 -53.86 -8.69
CA ASN A 411 7.60 -53.58 -8.63
C ASN A 411 7.96 -52.59 -7.53
N LEU A 412 7.07 -51.63 -7.21
CA LEU A 412 7.25 -50.69 -6.09
C LEU A 412 7.06 -51.33 -4.71
N LYS A 413 6.43 -52.53 -4.61
CA LYS A 413 6.28 -53.30 -3.37
C LYS A 413 7.39 -54.29 -3.09
N ALA A 414 8.24 -54.59 -4.09
CA ALA A 414 9.32 -55.56 -3.95
C ALA A 414 10.65 -54.93 -3.46
N ASP A 415 10.76 -53.59 -3.47
CA ASP A 415 11.95 -52.83 -3.06
C ASP A 415 11.80 -52.11 -1.70
N ASN A 416 10.83 -52.53 -0.85
CA ASN A 416 10.70 -52.08 0.53
C ASN A 416 11.07 -53.17 1.51
#